data_94ebb76f90035fba29bde026f41fbc10
#
_entry.id   94ebb76f90035fba29bde026f41fbc10
#
_cell.length_a   1.000
_cell.length_b   1.000
_cell.length_c   1.000
_cell.angle_alpha   90.00
_cell.angle_beta   90.00
_cell.angle_gamma   90.00
#
_symmetry.space_group_name_H-M   'P 1'
#
loop_
_entity.id
_entity.type
_entity.pdbx_description
1 polymer ?
#
loop_
_entity_poly.entity_id
_entity_poly.type
_entity_poly.pdbx_seq_one_letter_code
_entity_poly.pdbx_strand_id
1 'polypeptide(L)'
;MVAPASNDDDDDKNTIKGEDVIDRLLVGYKRFRREKLTKRLDSKLKTLSREGQRGCKVLCVSCCDSRYDPTLVFNADPGEIFTVRNVANVIPRFVKHEDKTAETAHHGTCAAIEYAVKSLKVEAIVVLGHAQCGGCAHALSLFSEPEEAKVEKKDADVDEDDDGSGYVDAWCGLLKESVKRVCSEYDKDERLRQLEHENVRQSVENVKTFPFVRDRIAKGELKVRGGFFTIFSGGLCVMDEETKVFERIKDDDEHTLESEDEKAASKAAPELGLSLIHI
;
A
#
# COMPACT_ATOMS: atom_id res chain seq x y z
N MET A 1 51.93 12.18 11.67
CA MET A 1 50.76 12.56 12.46
C MET A 1 49.62 12.86 11.48
N VAL A 2 48.72 11.92 11.33
CA VAL A 2 47.54 12.05 10.48
C VAL A 2 46.40 12.39 11.42
N ALA A 3 45.71 13.53 11.16
CA ALA A 3 44.57 13.96 11.95
C ALA A 3 43.39 13.01 11.69
N PRO A 4 42.54 12.72 12.67
CA PRO A 4 41.33 11.92 12.45
C PRO A 4 40.28 12.69 11.65
N ALA A 5 39.63 11.99 10.72
CA ALA A 5 38.49 12.49 9.98
C ALA A 5 37.33 12.74 10.95
N SER A 6 36.76 13.93 10.90
CA SER A 6 35.54 14.29 11.61
C SER A 6 34.36 13.59 10.97
N ASN A 7 33.62 12.80 11.77
CA ASN A 7 32.32 12.26 11.41
C ASN A 7 31.29 13.38 11.45
N ASP A 8 30.92 13.90 10.30
CA ASP A 8 29.86 14.90 10.14
C ASP A 8 28.48 14.26 9.82
N ASP A 9 28.12 13.22 10.58
CA ASP A 9 26.81 12.53 10.39
C ASP A 9 25.72 12.95 11.41
N ASP A 10 25.88 14.08 12.09
CA ASP A 10 24.99 14.45 13.21
C ASP A 10 24.14 15.73 12.99
N ASP A 11 23.97 16.20 11.76
CA ASP A 11 23.41 17.53 11.54
C ASP A 11 21.96 17.58 10.97
N ASP A 12 21.15 16.54 11.06
CA ASP A 12 19.76 16.57 10.55
C ASP A 12 18.66 16.34 11.61
N LYS A 13 19.01 16.53 12.90
CA LYS A 13 18.02 16.52 14.01
C LYS A 13 17.57 17.92 14.41
N ASN A 14 17.62 18.89 13.52
CA ASN A 14 17.04 20.21 13.79
C ASN A 14 15.51 20.12 13.64
N THR A 15 14.86 19.59 14.65
CA THR A 15 13.40 19.68 14.82
C THR A 15 13.08 21.14 15.06
N ILE A 16 12.80 21.88 13.99
CA ILE A 16 12.37 23.28 14.04
C ILE A 16 10.99 23.28 14.69
N LYS A 17 10.96 23.47 16.01
CA LYS A 17 9.71 23.69 16.76
C LYS A 17 9.14 25.02 16.30
N GLY A 18 8.01 25.00 15.59
CA GLY A 18 7.22 26.20 15.25
C GLY A 18 7.12 26.55 13.76
N GLU A 19 7.75 25.79 12.85
CA GLU A 19 7.50 25.97 11.41
C GLU A 19 6.21 25.29 10.97
N ASP A 20 5.48 25.97 10.11
CA ASP A 20 4.33 25.41 9.41
C ASP A 20 4.74 24.12 8.65
N VAL A 21 3.86 23.11 8.69
CA VAL A 21 4.08 21.85 7.96
C VAL A 21 4.31 22.08 6.47
N ILE A 22 3.65 23.08 5.90
CA ILE A 22 3.83 23.48 4.49
C ILE A 22 5.23 24.05 4.24
N ASP A 23 5.74 24.87 5.16
CA ASP A 23 7.10 25.44 5.03
C ASP A 23 8.17 24.34 5.01
N ARG A 24 8.00 23.29 5.83
CA ARG A 24 8.88 22.11 5.78
C ARG A 24 8.88 21.41 4.42
N LEU A 25 7.72 21.30 3.77
CA LEU A 25 7.64 20.74 2.41
C LEU A 25 8.35 21.62 1.39
N LEU A 26 8.26 22.95 1.51
CA LEU A 26 8.96 23.88 0.65
C LEU A 26 10.48 23.81 0.83
N VAL A 27 10.96 23.68 2.07
CA VAL A 27 12.37 23.43 2.37
C VAL A 27 12.81 22.09 1.77
N GLY A 28 12.00 21.03 1.92
CA GLY A 28 12.22 19.72 1.28
C GLY A 28 12.34 19.82 -0.23
N TYR A 29 11.47 20.61 -0.89
CA TYR A 29 11.58 20.87 -2.33
C TYR A 29 12.88 21.57 -2.72
N LYS A 30 13.32 22.58 -1.95
CA LYS A 30 14.60 23.25 -2.21
C LYS A 30 15.79 22.29 -2.09
N ARG A 31 15.74 21.38 -1.09
CA ARG A 31 16.73 20.30 -0.92
C ARG A 31 16.71 19.32 -2.09
N PHE A 32 15.52 18.85 -2.52
CA PHE A 32 15.37 18.04 -3.72
C PHE A 32 16.04 18.69 -4.95
N ARG A 33 15.77 19.98 -5.19
CA ARG A 33 16.38 20.71 -6.31
C ARG A 33 17.89 20.74 -6.24
N ARG A 34 18.47 20.88 -5.06
CA ARG A 34 19.91 21.01 -4.84
C ARG A 34 20.63 19.65 -4.87
N GLU A 35 20.06 18.62 -4.26
CA GLU A 35 20.75 17.38 -3.94
C GLU A 35 20.29 16.19 -4.80
N LYS A 36 18.99 16.09 -5.10
CA LYS A 36 18.42 14.96 -5.83
C LYS A 36 18.28 15.22 -7.34
N LEU A 37 18.00 16.46 -7.74
CA LEU A 37 17.85 16.81 -9.15
C LEU A 37 19.22 16.93 -9.84
N THR A 38 19.92 15.80 -9.94
CA THR A 38 21.19 15.68 -10.66
C THR A 38 21.00 15.95 -12.15
N LYS A 39 22.10 16.19 -12.90
CA LYS A 39 22.05 16.35 -14.37
C LYS A 39 21.38 15.15 -15.05
N ARG A 40 21.60 13.91 -14.54
CA ARG A 40 20.96 12.70 -15.03
C ARG A 40 19.43 12.73 -14.85
N LEU A 41 18.98 13.05 -13.64
CA LEU A 41 17.55 13.09 -13.33
C LEU A 41 16.85 14.24 -14.09
N ASP A 42 17.46 15.41 -14.15
CA ASP A 42 16.93 16.56 -14.91
C ASP A 42 16.78 16.23 -16.41
N SER A 43 17.79 15.61 -17.01
CA SER A 43 17.72 15.15 -18.40
C SER A 43 16.62 14.11 -18.62
N LYS A 44 16.49 13.13 -17.70
CA LYS A 44 15.44 12.11 -17.75
C LYS A 44 14.04 12.76 -17.67
N LEU A 45 13.82 13.66 -16.73
CA LEU A 45 12.53 14.36 -16.59
C LEU A 45 12.18 15.19 -17.85
N LYS A 46 13.14 15.86 -18.45
CA LYS A 46 12.95 16.58 -19.71
C LYS A 46 12.57 15.66 -20.86
N THR A 47 13.19 14.48 -20.95
CA THR A 47 12.82 13.45 -21.93
C THR A 47 11.40 12.94 -21.70
N LEU A 48 11.08 12.54 -20.47
CA LEU A 48 9.74 12.06 -20.08
C LEU A 48 8.66 13.13 -20.33
N SER A 49 8.97 14.41 -20.11
CA SER A 49 8.04 15.51 -20.38
C SER A 49 7.65 15.61 -21.87
N ARG A 50 8.56 15.24 -22.79
CA ARG A 50 8.30 15.27 -24.24
C ARG A 50 7.64 13.98 -24.74
N GLU A 51 8.06 12.84 -24.21
CA GLU A 51 7.62 11.51 -24.66
C GLU A 51 6.37 11.04 -23.92
N GLY A 52 6.01 11.69 -22.81
CA GLY A 52 4.92 11.27 -21.92
C GLY A 52 5.27 9.98 -21.19
N GLN A 53 4.25 9.21 -20.85
CA GLN A 53 4.37 7.99 -20.04
C GLN A 53 4.53 6.70 -20.86
N ARG A 54 4.90 6.79 -22.14
CA ARG A 54 4.97 5.64 -23.06
C ARG A 54 5.97 4.55 -22.63
N GLY A 55 6.97 4.90 -21.84
CA GLY A 55 7.97 3.97 -21.29
C GLY A 55 7.52 3.24 -20.03
N CYS A 56 6.40 3.64 -19.43
CA CYS A 56 5.89 3.01 -18.21
C CYS A 56 5.34 1.61 -18.52
N LYS A 57 5.91 0.58 -17.89
CA LYS A 57 5.57 -0.82 -18.13
C LYS A 57 4.87 -1.50 -16.97
N VAL A 58 4.84 -0.86 -15.80
CA VAL A 58 4.32 -1.43 -14.58
C VAL A 58 3.25 -0.53 -13.99
N LEU A 59 2.10 -1.10 -13.63
CA LEU A 59 1.16 -0.53 -12.68
C LEU A 59 1.42 -1.12 -11.31
N CYS A 60 1.65 -0.29 -10.29
CA CYS A 60 1.68 -0.71 -8.90
C CYS A 60 0.47 -0.15 -8.16
N VAL A 61 -0.35 -1.02 -7.57
CA VAL A 61 -1.42 -0.65 -6.63
C VAL A 61 -0.96 -0.95 -5.22
N SER A 62 -0.86 0.08 -4.38
CA SER A 62 -0.30 -0.03 -3.04
C SER A 62 -1.09 0.78 -2.01
N CYS A 63 -0.77 0.60 -0.72
CA CYS A 63 -1.37 1.41 0.34
C CYS A 63 -0.84 2.85 0.32
N CYS A 64 -1.67 3.79 0.78
CA CYS A 64 -1.27 5.18 1.01
C CYS A 64 -0.51 5.39 2.33
N ASP A 65 -0.16 4.32 3.06
CA ASP A 65 0.64 4.36 4.28
C ASP A 65 1.96 5.10 4.06
N SER A 66 2.22 6.10 4.90
CA SER A 66 3.35 7.02 4.75
C SER A 66 4.72 6.41 5.06
N ARG A 67 4.75 5.23 5.68
CA ARG A 67 5.99 4.57 6.12
C ARG A 67 6.74 3.86 4.99
N TYR A 68 6.14 3.70 3.81
CA TYR A 68 6.82 3.13 2.64
C TYR A 68 6.32 3.78 1.35
N ASP A 69 7.13 3.67 0.30
CA ASP A 69 6.78 4.10 -1.05
C ASP A 69 7.21 3.04 -2.07
N PRO A 70 6.32 2.61 -2.97
CA PRO A 70 6.66 1.58 -3.96
C PRO A 70 7.85 1.92 -4.85
N THR A 71 8.02 3.19 -5.22
CA THR A 71 9.13 3.60 -6.07
C THR A 71 10.46 3.51 -5.33
N LEU A 72 10.44 3.78 -4.02
CA LEU A 72 11.60 3.58 -3.16
C LEU A 72 11.91 2.09 -2.96
N VAL A 73 10.88 1.27 -2.64
CA VAL A 73 11.03 -0.19 -2.42
C VAL A 73 11.62 -0.88 -3.64
N PHE A 74 11.18 -0.51 -4.85
CA PHE A 74 11.67 -1.09 -6.10
C PHE A 74 12.87 -0.34 -6.70
N ASN A 75 13.41 0.67 -6.01
CA ASN A 75 14.47 1.54 -6.53
C ASN A 75 14.18 2.03 -7.97
N ALA A 76 12.94 2.39 -8.22
CA ALA A 76 12.47 2.74 -9.55
C ALA A 76 12.72 4.21 -9.87
N ASP A 77 13.18 4.46 -11.07
CA ASP A 77 13.34 5.80 -11.61
C ASP A 77 11.98 6.41 -12.05
N PRO A 78 11.86 7.73 -12.11
CA PRO A 78 10.68 8.38 -12.69
C PRO A 78 10.33 7.85 -14.08
N GLY A 79 9.04 7.54 -14.27
CA GLY A 79 8.50 7.02 -15.53
C GLY A 79 8.48 5.50 -15.65
N GLU A 80 9.03 4.75 -14.70
CA GLU A 80 9.06 3.27 -14.75
C GLU A 80 7.81 2.63 -14.20
N ILE A 81 7.24 3.22 -13.12
CA ILE A 81 6.05 2.68 -12.45
C ILE A 81 4.94 3.72 -12.46
N PHE A 82 3.76 3.33 -12.91
CA PHE A 82 2.52 4.06 -12.72
C PHE A 82 1.90 3.61 -11.39
N THR A 83 1.85 4.50 -10.41
CA THR A 83 1.47 4.14 -9.04
C THR A 83 0.08 4.61 -8.72
N VAL A 84 -0.73 3.72 -8.13
CA VAL A 84 -2.00 4.01 -7.48
C VAL A 84 -1.86 3.70 -6.00
N ARG A 85 -2.19 4.65 -5.15
CA ARG A 85 -2.18 4.44 -3.69
C ARG A 85 -3.57 4.73 -3.13
N ASN A 86 -4.09 3.78 -2.36
CA ASN A 86 -5.37 3.89 -1.68
C ASN A 86 -5.28 3.27 -0.28
N VAL A 87 -6.30 3.44 0.55
CA VAL A 87 -6.34 2.79 1.87
C VAL A 87 -6.32 1.27 1.67
N ALA A 88 -5.36 0.61 2.31
CA ALA A 88 -5.18 -0.85 2.29
C ALA A 88 -4.94 -1.49 0.91
N ASN A 89 -4.44 -0.79 -0.11
CA ASN A 89 -4.16 -1.36 -1.44
C ASN A 89 -5.29 -2.19 -2.05
N VAL A 90 -6.54 -1.88 -1.74
CA VAL A 90 -7.72 -2.63 -2.18
C VAL A 90 -7.99 -2.37 -3.66
N ILE A 91 -8.27 -3.43 -4.40
CA ILE A 91 -8.82 -3.36 -5.75
C ILE A 91 -10.25 -3.89 -5.71
N PRO A 92 -11.26 -3.05 -5.99
CA PRO A 92 -12.65 -3.51 -6.12
C PRO A 92 -12.81 -4.48 -7.29
N ARG A 93 -13.80 -5.37 -7.22
CA ARG A 93 -14.17 -6.21 -8.36
C ARG A 93 -14.72 -5.36 -9.51
N PHE A 94 -14.53 -5.85 -10.72
CA PHE A 94 -15.17 -5.23 -11.89
C PHE A 94 -16.70 -5.30 -11.78
N VAL A 95 -17.33 -4.14 -12.01
CA VAL A 95 -18.79 -4.02 -12.15
C VAL A 95 -19.07 -3.44 -13.52
N LYS A 96 -20.01 -4.05 -14.28
CA LYS A 96 -20.43 -3.52 -15.57
C LYS A 96 -21.03 -2.13 -15.42
N HIS A 97 -20.88 -1.29 -16.45
CA HIS A 97 -21.36 0.09 -16.39
C HIS A 97 -22.86 0.19 -16.09
N GLU A 98 -23.66 -0.67 -16.67
CA GLU A 98 -25.10 -0.78 -16.49
C GLU A 98 -25.53 -1.23 -15.08
N ASP A 99 -24.64 -1.97 -14.37
CA ASP A 99 -24.88 -2.48 -13.03
C ASP A 99 -24.30 -1.55 -11.94
N LYS A 100 -23.72 -0.40 -12.32
CA LYS A 100 -23.11 0.52 -11.37
C LYS A 100 -24.15 1.29 -10.60
N THR A 101 -24.10 1.18 -9.29
CA THR A 101 -24.79 2.09 -8.36
C THR A 101 -23.95 3.35 -8.14
N ALA A 102 -24.50 4.35 -7.46
CA ALA A 102 -23.74 5.53 -7.06
C ALA A 102 -22.48 5.16 -6.24
N GLU A 103 -22.57 4.12 -5.42
CA GLU A 103 -21.47 3.63 -4.59
C GLU A 103 -20.36 2.92 -5.39
N THR A 104 -20.68 2.32 -6.53
CA THR A 104 -19.73 1.57 -7.37
C THR A 104 -19.28 2.32 -8.61
N ALA A 105 -19.83 3.51 -8.89
CA ALA A 105 -19.67 4.19 -10.17
C ALA A 105 -18.27 4.82 -10.37
N HIS A 106 -17.63 5.36 -9.32
CA HIS A 106 -16.47 6.24 -9.46
C HIS A 106 -15.32 5.85 -8.52
N HIS A 107 -14.67 4.73 -8.84
CA HIS A 107 -13.45 4.36 -8.13
C HIS A 107 -12.20 4.84 -8.88
N GLY A 108 -11.43 5.74 -8.28
CA GLY A 108 -10.16 6.21 -8.85
C GLY A 108 -9.19 5.08 -9.15
N THR A 109 -9.16 4.03 -8.31
CA THR A 109 -8.37 2.82 -8.54
C THR A 109 -8.77 2.11 -9.84
N CYS A 110 -10.08 1.92 -10.09
CA CYS A 110 -10.55 1.26 -11.31
C CYS A 110 -10.24 2.08 -12.57
N ALA A 111 -10.38 3.41 -12.51
CA ALA A 111 -10.03 4.31 -13.60
C ALA A 111 -8.53 4.25 -13.91
N ALA A 112 -7.69 4.22 -12.90
CA ALA A 112 -6.25 4.12 -13.08
C ALA A 112 -5.82 2.76 -13.66
N ILE A 113 -6.46 1.65 -13.26
CA ILE A 113 -6.25 0.33 -13.85
C ILE A 113 -6.62 0.34 -15.34
N GLU A 114 -7.77 0.91 -15.68
CA GLU A 114 -8.20 1.02 -17.06
C GLU A 114 -7.22 1.83 -17.91
N TYR A 115 -6.80 2.99 -17.41
CA TYR A 115 -5.82 3.86 -18.08
C TYR A 115 -4.47 3.15 -18.27
N ALA A 116 -3.96 2.51 -17.23
CA ALA A 116 -2.68 1.79 -17.29
C ALA A 116 -2.72 0.66 -18.33
N VAL A 117 -3.80 -0.13 -18.34
CA VAL A 117 -3.91 -1.31 -19.23
C VAL A 117 -4.25 -0.92 -20.64
N LYS A 118 -5.21 0.01 -20.85
CA LYS A 118 -5.69 0.38 -22.19
C LYS A 118 -4.84 1.45 -22.88
N SER A 119 -4.40 2.47 -22.12
CA SER A 119 -3.68 3.63 -22.67
C SER A 119 -2.17 3.47 -22.61
N LEU A 120 -1.64 3.16 -21.41
CA LEU A 120 -0.19 3.00 -21.21
C LEU A 120 0.32 1.65 -21.71
N LYS A 121 -0.54 0.64 -21.86
CA LYS A 121 -0.18 -0.72 -22.28
C LYS A 121 0.85 -1.35 -21.35
N VAL A 122 0.69 -1.18 -20.03
CA VAL A 122 1.59 -1.80 -19.04
C VAL A 122 1.67 -3.32 -19.26
N GLU A 123 2.84 -3.89 -18.97
CA GLU A 123 3.14 -5.32 -19.16
C GLU A 123 3.00 -6.09 -17.83
N ALA A 124 2.95 -5.36 -16.70
CA ALA A 124 2.74 -5.94 -15.38
C ALA A 124 1.83 -5.09 -14.51
N ILE A 125 1.04 -5.76 -13.65
CA ILE A 125 0.33 -5.17 -12.52
C ILE A 125 0.87 -5.81 -11.25
N VAL A 126 1.33 -4.98 -10.31
CA VAL A 126 1.77 -5.41 -8.98
C VAL A 126 0.79 -4.88 -7.94
N VAL A 127 0.27 -5.77 -7.11
CA VAL A 127 -0.48 -5.40 -5.91
C VAL A 127 0.46 -5.54 -4.72
N LEU A 128 0.85 -4.42 -4.12
CA LEU A 128 1.82 -4.40 -3.03
C LEU A 128 1.13 -4.04 -1.72
N GLY A 129 0.94 -5.06 -0.86
CA GLY A 129 0.51 -4.90 0.52
C GLY A 129 1.70 -4.65 1.45
N HIS A 130 1.40 -4.40 2.72
CA HIS A 130 2.45 -4.20 3.74
C HIS A 130 1.97 -4.62 5.13
N ALA A 131 2.93 -4.89 6.01
CA ALA A 131 2.67 -5.23 7.40
C ALA A 131 2.15 -4.02 8.22
N GLN A 132 1.34 -4.29 9.24
CA GLN A 132 0.75 -3.31 10.16
C GLN A 132 -0.08 -2.24 9.41
N CYS A 133 -0.90 -2.67 8.47
CA CYS A 133 -1.75 -1.81 7.66
C CYS A 133 -2.93 -1.28 8.49
N GLY A 134 -3.00 0.06 8.66
CA GLY A 134 -4.09 0.70 9.39
C GLY A 134 -5.47 0.43 8.79
N GLY A 135 -5.59 0.42 7.45
CA GLY A 135 -6.87 0.11 6.79
C GLY A 135 -7.34 -1.34 6.99
N CYS A 136 -6.42 -2.32 7.04
CA CYS A 136 -6.76 -3.70 7.40
C CYS A 136 -7.14 -3.80 8.88
N ALA A 137 -6.44 -3.12 9.78
CA ALA A 137 -6.78 -3.07 11.18
C ALA A 137 -8.18 -2.45 11.40
N HIS A 138 -8.49 -1.36 10.69
CA HIS A 138 -9.80 -0.73 10.71
C HIS A 138 -10.91 -1.68 10.20
N ALA A 139 -10.69 -2.38 9.08
CA ALA A 139 -11.64 -3.38 8.60
C ALA A 139 -11.89 -4.49 9.64
N LEU A 140 -10.86 -4.96 10.34
CA LEU A 140 -11.02 -5.91 11.44
C LEU A 140 -11.90 -5.34 12.56
N SER A 141 -11.68 -4.10 12.98
CA SER A 141 -12.49 -3.46 14.03
C SER A 141 -13.97 -3.36 13.64
N LEU A 142 -14.23 -3.11 12.34
CA LEU A 142 -15.60 -3.01 11.84
C LEU A 142 -16.34 -4.36 11.74
N PHE A 143 -15.64 -5.45 11.37
CA PHE A 143 -16.31 -6.67 10.92
C PHE A 143 -15.89 -7.95 11.65
N SER A 144 -15.04 -7.89 12.68
CA SER A 144 -14.60 -9.07 13.43
C SER A 144 -15.65 -9.57 14.43
N GLU A 145 -16.56 -8.72 14.88
CA GLU A 145 -17.65 -9.09 15.79
C GLU A 145 -18.93 -9.41 15.01
N PRO A 146 -19.73 -10.38 15.47
CA PRO A 146 -21.06 -10.66 14.90
C PRO A 146 -21.94 -9.40 14.89
N GLU A 147 -22.78 -9.26 13.88
CA GLU A 147 -23.68 -8.09 13.74
C GLU A 147 -24.63 -7.95 14.93
N GLU A 148 -25.01 -9.08 15.55
CA GLU A 148 -25.87 -9.13 16.74
C GLU A 148 -25.24 -8.44 17.97
N ALA A 149 -23.91 -8.58 18.14
CA ALA A 149 -23.18 -7.92 19.23
C ALA A 149 -23.03 -6.39 19.07
N LYS A 150 -23.21 -5.89 17.83
CA LYS A 150 -23.09 -4.46 17.51
C LYS A 150 -24.37 -3.67 17.81
N VAL A 151 -25.52 -4.33 17.80
CA VAL A 151 -26.81 -3.69 18.06
C VAL A 151 -26.88 -3.20 19.51
N GLU A 152 -26.30 -3.95 20.47
CA GLU A 152 -26.27 -3.58 21.88
C GLU A 152 -25.34 -2.40 22.20
N LYS A 153 -24.32 -2.15 21.35
CA LYS A 153 -23.35 -1.04 21.55
C LYS A 153 -23.81 0.28 20.93
N LYS A 154 -24.68 0.27 19.92
CA LYS A 154 -25.14 1.51 19.25
C LYS A 154 -26.00 2.43 20.11
N ASP A 155 -26.59 1.91 21.18
CA ASP A 155 -27.41 2.72 22.09
C ASP A 155 -26.58 3.41 23.20
N ALA A 156 -25.27 3.12 23.31
CA ALA A 156 -24.44 3.60 24.41
C ALA A 156 -23.43 4.70 24.04
N ASP A 157 -22.97 4.77 22.80
CA ASP A 157 -21.94 5.73 22.36
C ASP A 157 -22.39 6.41 21.05
N VAL A 158 -23.10 7.53 21.19
CA VAL A 158 -23.19 8.51 20.10
C VAL A 158 -21.89 9.27 20.14
N ASP A 159 -21.00 8.98 19.19
CA ASP A 159 -19.75 9.72 19.01
C ASP A 159 -20.14 11.16 18.62
N GLU A 160 -19.91 12.13 19.54
CA GLU A 160 -20.26 13.53 19.31
C GLU A 160 -19.49 14.15 18.13
N ASP A 161 -18.43 13.47 17.65
CA ASP A 161 -17.56 13.87 16.53
C ASP A 161 -17.91 13.18 15.20
N ASP A 162 -18.97 12.34 15.15
CA ASP A 162 -19.41 11.73 13.90
C ASP A 162 -20.01 12.78 12.94
N ASP A 163 -19.22 13.20 11.98
CA ASP A 163 -19.64 14.12 10.91
C ASP A 163 -20.51 13.44 9.84
N GLY A 164 -20.81 12.14 9.99
CA GLY A 164 -21.62 11.35 9.06
C GLY A 164 -20.91 11.03 7.74
N SER A 165 -19.60 11.23 7.65
CA SER A 165 -18.87 11.01 6.39
C SER A 165 -18.78 9.53 5.98
N GLY A 166 -18.39 8.63 6.89
CA GLY A 166 -18.34 7.18 6.70
C GLY A 166 -17.52 6.66 5.50
N TYR A 167 -16.68 7.50 4.86
CA TYR A 167 -15.95 7.14 3.64
C TYR A 167 -14.95 6.00 3.86
N VAL A 168 -14.26 6.01 5.00
CA VAL A 168 -13.28 4.96 5.33
C VAL A 168 -13.99 3.65 5.59
N ASP A 169 -15.11 3.67 6.30
CA ASP A 169 -15.91 2.49 6.59
C ASP A 169 -16.48 1.84 5.33
N ALA A 170 -17.06 2.66 4.45
CA ALA A 170 -17.56 2.21 3.15
C ALA A 170 -16.45 1.57 2.30
N TRP A 171 -15.26 2.19 2.29
CA TRP A 171 -14.11 1.66 1.57
C TRP A 171 -13.58 0.36 2.18
N CYS A 172 -13.39 0.32 3.50
CA CYS A 172 -12.96 -0.88 4.23
C CYS A 172 -14.01 -1.99 4.20
N GLY A 173 -15.27 -1.65 3.94
CA GLY A 173 -16.37 -2.58 3.68
C GLY A 173 -16.08 -3.57 2.54
N LEU A 174 -15.22 -3.19 1.58
CA LEU A 174 -14.75 -4.08 0.51
C LEU A 174 -13.95 -5.28 1.04
N LEU A 175 -13.46 -5.23 2.28
CA LEU A 175 -12.72 -6.30 2.95
C LEU A 175 -13.62 -7.18 3.84
N LYS A 176 -14.92 -6.88 3.98
CA LYS A 176 -15.85 -7.56 4.90
C LYS A 176 -15.79 -9.08 4.80
N GLU A 177 -15.82 -9.62 3.58
CA GLU A 177 -15.79 -11.08 3.37
C GLU A 177 -14.41 -11.68 3.70
N SER A 178 -13.33 -10.97 3.43
CA SER A 178 -11.97 -11.37 3.82
C SER A 178 -11.81 -11.38 5.34
N VAL A 179 -12.37 -10.40 6.04
CA VAL A 179 -12.37 -10.36 7.52
C VAL A 179 -13.12 -11.55 8.10
N LYS A 180 -14.34 -11.86 7.62
CA LYS A 180 -15.12 -13.00 8.10
C LYS A 180 -14.34 -14.31 7.95
N ARG A 181 -13.69 -14.51 6.79
CA ARG A 181 -12.88 -15.71 6.52
C ARG A 181 -11.71 -15.81 7.50
N VAL A 182 -10.94 -14.77 7.63
CA VAL A 182 -9.79 -14.72 8.54
C VAL A 182 -10.21 -14.94 9.98
N CYS A 183 -11.32 -14.34 10.42
CA CYS A 183 -11.82 -14.52 11.79
C CYS A 183 -12.29 -15.96 12.08
N SER A 184 -12.72 -16.71 11.06
CA SER A 184 -13.11 -18.11 11.22
C SER A 184 -11.93 -19.08 11.20
N GLU A 185 -10.81 -18.71 10.62
CA GLU A 185 -9.66 -19.60 10.39
C GLU A 185 -8.49 -19.35 11.34
N TYR A 186 -8.37 -18.13 11.92
CA TYR A 186 -7.18 -17.72 12.65
C TYR A 186 -7.49 -17.14 14.03
N ASP A 187 -6.56 -17.34 14.96
CA ASP A 187 -6.57 -16.71 16.27
C ASP A 187 -6.42 -15.19 16.21
N LYS A 188 -6.91 -14.50 17.23
CA LYS A 188 -7.00 -13.03 17.27
C LYS A 188 -5.67 -12.34 16.95
N ASP A 189 -4.55 -12.86 17.47
CA ASP A 189 -3.23 -12.27 17.34
C ASP A 189 -2.67 -12.38 15.90
N GLU A 190 -3.17 -13.34 15.10
CA GLU A 190 -2.74 -13.55 13.73
C GLU A 190 -3.63 -12.86 12.70
N ARG A 191 -4.86 -12.47 13.07
CA ARG A 191 -5.89 -11.98 12.14
C ARG A 191 -5.44 -10.81 11.29
N LEU A 192 -4.72 -9.84 11.88
CA LEU A 192 -4.27 -8.67 11.12
C LEU A 192 -3.32 -9.10 9.99
N ARG A 193 -2.29 -9.88 10.31
CA ARG A 193 -1.33 -10.35 9.32
C ARG A 193 -1.98 -11.19 8.23
N GLN A 194 -2.89 -12.08 8.62
CA GLN A 194 -3.61 -12.93 7.67
C GLN A 194 -4.55 -12.11 6.78
N LEU A 195 -5.21 -11.09 7.32
CA LEU A 195 -6.04 -10.19 6.54
C LEU A 195 -5.21 -9.35 5.55
N GLU A 196 -4.04 -8.89 5.94
CA GLU A 196 -3.12 -8.16 5.06
C GLU A 196 -2.71 -9.01 3.85
N HIS A 197 -2.36 -10.28 4.07
CA HIS A 197 -2.04 -11.23 3.01
C HIS A 197 -3.28 -11.56 2.16
N GLU A 198 -4.42 -11.83 2.80
CA GLU A 198 -5.67 -12.15 2.11
C GLU A 198 -6.16 -10.99 1.24
N ASN A 199 -5.99 -9.75 1.70
CA ASN A 199 -6.31 -8.56 0.93
C ASN A 199 -5.48 -8.46 -0.36
N VAL A 200 -4.19 -8.78 -0.30
CA VAL A 200 -3.37 -8.84 -1.52
C VAL A 200 -3.87 -9.94 -2.45
N ARG A 201 -4.15 -11.15 -1.94
CA ARG A 201 -4.72 -12.26 -2.73
C ARG A 201 -6.02 -11.84 -3.40
N GLN A 202 -6.94 -11.28 -2.62
CA GLN A 202 -8.24 -10.84 -3.11
C GLN A 202 -8.12 -9.73 -4.16
N SER A 203 -7.23 -8.76 -3.95
CA SER A 203 -6.99 -7.67 -4.91
C SER A 203 -6.37 -8.18 -6.20
N VAL A 204 -5.46 -9.17 -6.15
CA VAL A 204 -4.92 -9.86 -7.34
C VAL A 204 -6.03 -10.58 -8.10
N GLU A 205 -6.93 -11.27 -7.43
CA GLU A 205 -8.06 -11.93 -8.10
C GLU A 205 -9.09 -10.91 -8.62
N ASN A 206 -9.35 -9.84 -7.87
CA ASN A 206 -10.27 -8.79 -8.30
C ASN A 206 -9.79 -8.08 -9.58
N VAL A 207 -8.51 -7.76 -9.70
CA VAL A 207 -8.01 -7.11 -10.93
C VAL A 207 -8.16 -8.00 -12.17
N LYS A 208 -8.11 -9.32 -12.01
CA LYS A 208 -8.35 -10.27 -13.11
C LYS A 208 -9.82 -10.33 -13.54
N THR A 209 -10.76 -9.81 -12.75
CA THR A 209 -12.18 -9.74 -13.14
C THR A 209 -12.43 -8.68 -14.20
N PHE A 210 -11.53 -7.71 -14.40
CA PHE A 210 -11.65 -6.70 -15.44
C PHE A 210 -11.47 -7.33 -16.82
N PRO A 211 -12.43 -7.25 -17.75
CA PRO A 211 -12.36 -7.93 -19.04
C PRO A 211 -11.07 -7.62 -19.81
N PHE A 212 -10.69 -6.35 -19.87
CA PHE A 212 -9.50 -5.91 -20.60
C PHE A 212 -8.17 -6.35 -19.93
N VAL A 213 -8.16 -6.63 -18.64
CA VAL A 213 -7.03 -7.25 -17.94
C VAL A 213 -6.95 -8.71 -18.30
N ARG A 214 -8.05 -9.45 -18.15
CA ARG A 214 -8.15 -10.87 -18.47
C ARG A 214 -7.76 -11.16 -19.91
N ASP A 215 -8.23 -10.35 -20.86
CA ASP A 215 -7.95 -10.52 -22.28
C ASP A 215 -6.46 -10.36 -22.59
N ARG A 216 -5.76 -9.44 -21.93
CA ARG A 216 -4.32 -9.26 -22.11
C ARG A 216 -3.50 -10.36 -21.39
N ILE A 217 -3.96 -10.85 -20.26
CA ILE A 217 -3.35 -12.02 -19.61
C ILE A 217 -3.46 -13.23 -20.54
N ALA A 218 -4.64 -13.48 -21.11
CA ALA A 218 -4.85 -14.62 -22.02
C ALA A 218 -3.97 -14.56 -23.28
N LYS A 219 -3.59 -13.35 -23.73
CA LYS A 219 -2.64 -13.14 -24.82
C LYS A 219 -1.17 -13.21 -24.41
N GLY A 220 -0.86 -13.39 -23.13
CA GLY A 220 0.51 -13.34 -22.62
C GLY A 220 1.14 -11.94 -22.59
N GLU A 221 0.34 -10.88 -22.76
CA GLU A 221 0.79 -9.49 -22.83
C GLU A 221 0.83 -8.79 -21.48
N LEU A 222 0.24 -9.38 -20.44
CA LEU A 222 0.11 -8.79 -19.11
C LEU A 222 0.28 -9.84 -18.03
N LYS A 223 1.11 -9.54 -17.03
CA LYS A 223 1.29 -10.35 -15.83
C LYS A 223 0.71 -9.63 -14.62
N VAL A 224 0.16 -10.38 -13.67
CA VAL A 224 -0.32 -9.84 -12.39
C VAL A 224 0.43 -10.54 -11.27
N ARG A 225 0.96 -9.77 -10.30
CA ARG A 225 1.71 -10.30 -9.17
C ARG A 225 1.22 -9.67 -7.86
N GLY A 226 1.21 -10.47 -6.80
CA GLY A 226 1.08 -9.99 -5.44
C GLY A 226 2.45 -9.85 -4.79
N GLY A 227 2.63 -8.80 -4.00
CA GLY A 227 3.80 -8.58 -3.16
C GLY A 227 3.40 -8.12 -1.78
N PHE A 228 4.28 -8.33 -0.81
CA PHE A 228 4.06 -7.93 0.57
C PHE A 228 5.35 -7.39 1.17
N PHE A 229 5.30 -6.17 1.68
CA PHE A 229 6.45 -5.47 2.25
C PHE A 229 6.38 -5.45 3.77
N THR A 230 7.42 -5.93 4.43
CA THR A 230 7.57 -5.89 5.89
C THR A 230 8.31 -4.61 6.27
N ILE A 231 7.58 -3.60 6.78
CA ILE A 231 8.15 -2.29 7.12
C ILE A 231 9.30 -2.41 8.13
N PHE A 232 9.16 -3.28 9.12
CA PHE A 232 10.15 -3.45 10.20
C PHE A 232 11.52 -3.91 9.69
N SER A 233 11.55 -4.91 8.79
CA SER A 233 12.79 -5.49 8.28
C SER A 233 13.21 -4.97 6.90
N GLY A 234 12.36 -4.17 6.24
CA GLY A 234 12.58 -3.81 4.83
C GLY A 234 12.44 -4.99 3.87
N GLY A 235 11.96 -6.14 4.35
CA GLY A 235 11.86 -7.37 3.56
C GLY A 235 10.69 -7.33 2.57
N LEU A 236 10.91 -7.86 1.37
CA LEU A 236 9.90 -8.02 0.34
C LEU A 236 9.59 -9.51 0.14
N CYS A 237 8.31 -9.86 0.19
CA CYS A 237 7.82 -11.17 -0.20
C CYS A 237 7.04 -11.07 -1.50
N VAL A 238 7.14 -12.11 -2.32
CA VAL A 238 6.37 -12.26 -3.56
C VAL A 238 5.39 -13.41 -3.38
N MET A 239 4.17 -13.21 -3.79
CA MET A 239 3.14 -14.23 -3.78
C MET A 239 3.35 -15.21 -4.93
N ASP A 240 3.52 -16.47 -4.61
CA ASP A 240 3.50 -17.54 -5.61
C ASP A 240 2.12 -17.63 -6.28
N GLU A 241 2.08 -17.83 -7.59
CA GLU A 241 0.83 -17.78 -8.36
C GLU A 241 -0.05 -19.00 -8.14
N GLU A 242 0.54 -20.16 -7.86
CA GLU A 242 -0.19 -21.43 -7.71
C GLU A 242 -0.60 -21.65 -6.27
N THR A 243 0.36 -21.55 -5.35
CA THR A 243 0.16 -21.85 -3.93
C THR A 243 -0.45 -20.68 -3.16
N LYS A 244 -0.36 -19.45 -3.68
CA LYS A 244 -0.76 -18.18 -3.02
C LYS A 244 0.02 -17.91 -1.73
N VAL A 245 1.13 -18.57 -1.51
CA VAL A 245 2.04 -18.37 -0.38
C VAL A 245 2.96 -17.19 -0.69
N PHE A 246 3.28 -16.39 0.33
CA PHE A 246 4.23 -15.30 0.21
C PHE A 246 5.63 -15.80 0.58
N GLU A 247 6.54 -15.77 -0.38
CA GLU A 247 7.93 -16.17 -0.23
C GLU A 247 8.84 -14.95 -0.19
N ARG A 248 9.71 -14.89 0.83
CA ARG A 248 10.67 -13.79 0.96
C ARG A 248 11.71 -13.84 -0.14
N ILE A 249 11.97 -12.69 -0.77
CA ILE A 249 13.12 -12.53 -1.66
C ILE A 249 14.38 -12.58 -0.80
N LYS A 250 15.30 -13.48 -1.16
CA LYS A 250 16.60 -13.58 -0.50
C LYS A 250 17.50 -12.47 -1.00
N ASP A 251 18.19 -11.83 -0.07
CA ASP A 251 19.27 -10.91 -0.42
C ASP A 251 20.48 -11.73 -0.92
N ASP A 252 21.12 -11.29 -1.97
CA ASP A 252 22.31 -11.95 -2.52
C ASP A 252 23.52 -11.81 -1.59
N ASP A 253 23.53 -10.83 -0.69
CA ASP A 253 24.51 -10.64 0.37
C ASP A 253 23.93 -11.10 1.71
N GLU A 254 24.64 -12.01 2.40
CA GLU A 254 24.34 -12.57 3.73
C GLU A 254 24.37 -11.52 4.89
N HIS A 255 23.87 -10.33 4.68
CA HIS A 255 23.48 -9.44 5.76
C HIS A 255 22.06 -9.81 6.24
N THR A 256 21.97 -11.01 6.76
CA THR A 256 20.83 -11.45 7.58
C THR A 256 20.72 -10.56 8.80
N LEU A 257 19.85 -9.58 8.73
CA LEU A 257 19.18 -9.10 9.94
C LEU A 257 18.20 -10.22 10.32
N GLU A 258 18.72 -11.19 11.09
CA GLU A 258 18.06 -12.46 11.34
C GLU A 258 16.82 -12.31 12.23
N SER A 259 15.85 -12.97 11.80
CA SER A 259 14.70 -13.76 12.30
C SER A 259 14.31 -13.79 13.80
N GLU A 260 15.12 -13.43 14.75
CA GLU A 260 14.73 -13.34 16.16
C GLU A 260 13.90 -12.08 16.44
N ASP A 261 14.18 -10.99 15.74
CA ASP A 261 13.43 -9.74 15.85
C ASP A 261 12.05 -9.80 15.16
N GLU A 262 11.89 -10.60 14.11
CA GLU A 262 10.57 -10.81 13.48
C GLU A 262 9.62 -11.58 14.40
N LYS A 263 10.13 -12.54 15.18
CA LYS A 263 9.36 -13.26 16.20
C LYS A 263 9.08 -12.38 17.41
N ALA A 264 10.01 -11.50 17.78
CA ALA A 264 9.82 -10.53 18.86
C ALA A 264 8.85 -9.41 18.47
N ALA A 265 8.91 -8.91 17.23
CA ALA A 265 7.97 -7.91 16.74
C ALA A 265 6.55 -8.45 16.56
N SER A 266 6.40 -9.75 16.23
CA SER A 266 5.10 -10.44 16.23
C SER A 266 4.52 -10.61 17.63
N LYS A 267 5.39 -10.72 18.67
CA LYS A 267 4.96 -10.80 20.07
C LYS A 267 4.83 -9.45 20.76
N ALA A 268 5.53 -8.43 20.27
CA ALA A 268 5.50 -7.06 20.76
C ALA A 268 4.58 -6.17 19.92
N ALA A 269 3.47 -6.68 19.41
CA ALA A 269 2.36 -5.82 19.07
C ALA A 269 1.94 -5.16 20.40
N PRO A 270 2.28 -3.87 20.66
CA PRO A 270 1.79 -3.22 21.85
C PRO A 270 0.27 -3.29 21.78
N GLU A 271 -0.37 -3.44 22.90
CA GLU A 271 -1.70 -2.93 23.13
C GLU A 271 -1.67 -1.42 22.82
N LEU A 272 -1.57 -1.10 21.54
CA LEU A 272 -1.94 0.23 21.06
C LEU A 272 -3.44 0.28 21.25
N GLY A 273 -3.80 0.76 22.45
CA GLY A 273 -5.16 1.12 22.76
C GLY A 273 -5.70 1.89 21.58
N LEU A 274 -6.90 1.57 21.18
CA LEU A 274 -7.71 2.18 20.12
C LEU A 274 -7.89 3.72 20.23
N SER A 275 -7.11 4.37 21.05
CA SER A 275 -7.11 5.81 21.36
C SER A 275 -6.34 6.69 20.39
N LEU A 276 -5.84 6.19 19.27
CA LEU A 276 -4.97 6.93 18.33
C LEU A 276 -5.48 6.92 16.88
N ILE A 277 -6.77 6.73 16.67
CA ILE A 277 -7.40 7.10 15.40
C ILE A 277 -8.38 8.25 15.70
N HIS A 278 -7.85 9.38 16.15
CA HIS A 278 -8.46 10.66 15.90
C HIS A 278 -7.83 11.19 14.61
N ILE A 279 -8.48 10.95 13.50
CA ILE A 279 -8.38 11.71 12.26
C ILE A 279 -9.75 12.32 12.03
#